data_ef6c846acc61ea0837c168685c1df8d4
#
_entry.id   ef6c846acc61ea0837c168685c1df8d4
#
_cell.length_a   1.000
_cell.length_b   1.000
_cell.length_c   1.000
_cell.angle_alpha   90.00
_cell.angle_beta   90.00
_cell.angle_gamma   90.00
#
_symmetry.space_group_name_H-M   'P 1'
#
loop_
_entity.id
_entity.type
_entity.pdbx_description
1 polymer ?
#
loop_
_entity_poly.entity_id
_entity_poly.type
_entity_poly.pdbx_seq_one_letter_code
_entity_poly.pdbx_strand_id
1 'polypeptide(L)'
;MQLWLCPIFAFILGSIPFGLLIARARGIDIRAHGSGNIGATNVLRVVGKKFGIACFLLDVFKGLIPVILAVNLIQIEGKKVGLFHIGALDEFALMLPAAKQFTGQFIHVLAALAAVLGHNYSPWVGFKGGKGIATSAGVLLALMPAGVILLAIVWSAAFAITRYVSLASIIAAASLPLITHFGARFHHLNNDKSLPTLWQAGTWNKPLFFFTVVIAVLAIWKHRSNIQRLREGTEHRFSRKPKPDHV
;
A
#
# COMPACT_ATOMS: atom_id res chain seq x y z
N MET A 1 13.00 -19.88 11.39
CA MET A 1 12.77 -18.75 12.28
C MET A 1 12.79 -17.41 11.49
N GLN A 2 13.82 -17.13 10.67
CA GLN A 2 13.93 -15.89 9.87
C GLN A 2 12.70 -15.58 8.98
N LEU A 3 12.08 -16.59 8.38
CA LEU A 3 10.92 -16.41 7.48
C LEU A 3 9.73 -15.68 8.15
N TRP A 4 9.52 -15.90 9.45
CA TRP A 4 8.39 -15.31 10.18
C TRP A 4 8.71 -13.97 10.84
N LEU A 5 9.99 -13.66 11.02
CA LEU A 5 10.40 -12.38 11.60
C LEU A 5 10.04 -11.21 10.69
N CYS A 6 10.15 -11.37 9.36
CA CYS A 6 9.82 -10.30 8.41
C CYS A 6 8.34 -9.86 8.49
N PRO A 7 7.33 -10.75 8.44
CA PRO A 7 5.94 -10.35 8.62
C PRO A 7 5.64 -9.74 10.01
N ILE A 8 6.23 -10.27 11.08
CA ILE A 8 6.04 -9.72 12.44
C ILE A 8 6.59 -8.30 12.51
N PHE A 9 7.82 -8.08 12.06
CA PHE A 9 8.42 -6.75 12.00
C PHE A 9 7.59 -5.80 11.13
N ALA A 10 7.12 -6.26 9.98
CA ALA A 10 6.28 -5.49 9.08
C ALA A 10 4.95 -5.06 9.73
N PHE A 11 4.32 -5.94 10.51
CA PHE A 11 3.11 -5.60 11.27
C PHE A 11 3.39 -4.53 12.32
N ILE A 12 4.46 -4.69 13.10
CA ILE A 12 4.83 -3.74 14.17
C ILE A 12 5.11 -2.37 13.56
N LEU A 13 5.97 -2.29 12.53
CA LEU A 13 6.31 -1.02 11.88
C LEU A 13 5.07 -0.40 11.20
N GLY A 14 4.30 -1.22 10.49
CA GLY A 14 3.05 -0.81 9.83
C GLY A 14 2.02 -0.24 10.81
N SER A 15 2.01 -0.73 12.06
CA SER A 15 1.04 -0.34 13.08
C SER A 15 1.26 1.06 13.66
N ILE A 16 2.43 1.69 13.45
CA ILE A 16 2.71 3.04 13.97
C ILE A 16 1.69 4.04 13.41
N PRO A 17 0.90 4.72 14.26
CA PRO A 17 -0.17 5.61 13.82
C PRO A 17 0.34 7.04 13.59
N PHE A 18 1.14 7.27 12.56
CA PHE A 18 1.81 8.56 12.32
C PHE A 18 0.84 9.74 12.26
N GLY A 19 -0.34 9.59 11.65
CA GLY A 19 -1.29 10.68 11.59
C GLY A 19 -1.85 11.10 12.95
N LEU A 20 -2.05 10.12 13.87
CA LEU A 20 -2.44 10.43 15.25
C LEU A 20 -1.28 11.11 16.00
N LEU A 21 -0.06 10.60 15.85
CA LEU A 21 1.14 11.17 16.51
C LEU A 21 1.39 12.60 16.06
N ILE A 22 1.33 12.87 14.76
CA ILE A 22 1.49 14.22 14.17
C ILE A 22 0.42 15.17 14.70
N ALA A 23 -0.86 14.75 14.71
CA ALA A 23 -1.95 15.59 15.19
C ALA A 23 -1.83 15.87 16.70
N ARG A 24 -1.49 14.87 17.52
CA ARG A 24 -1.27 15.04 18.96
C ARG A 24 -0.11 15.98 19.28
N ALA A 25 0.98 15.94 18.51
CA ALA A 25 2.08 16.87 18.62
C ALA A 25 1.66 18.34 18.33
N ARG A 26 0.48 18.54 17.73
CA ARG A 26 -0.16 19.85 17.50
C ARG A 26 -1.33 20.13 18.45
N GLY A 27 -1.50 19.32 19.52
CA GLY A 27 -2.59 19.47 20.48
C GLY A 27 -3.96 19.05 19.96
N ILE A 28 -4.05 18.30 18.85
CA ILE A 28 -5.31 17.96 18.18
C ILE A 28 -5.58 16.45 18.27
N ASP A 29 -6.75 16.04 18.74
CA ASP A 29 -7.22 14.66 18.56
C ASP A 29 -7.91 14.53 17.20
N ILE A 30 -7.16 14.03 16.22
CA ILE A 30 -7.62 13.89 14.82
C ILE A 30 -8.89 13.03 14.69
N ARG A 31 -9.17 12.16 15.66
CA ARG A 31 -10.32 11.26 15.66
C ARG A 31 -11.64 12.01 15.93
N ALA A 32 -11.56 13.16 16.60
CA ALA A 32 -12.71 14.03 16.88
C ALA A 32 -12.97 15.06 15.75
N HIS A 33 -12.09 15.15 14.74
CA HIS A 33 -12.14 16.23 13.75
C HIS A 33 -12.18 15.70 12.31
N GLY A 34 -12.82 16.45 11.43
CA GLY A 34 -12.94 16.16 10.00
C GLY A 34 -13.65 14.83 9.74
N SER A 35 -12.96 13.87 9.08
CA SER A 35 -13.54 12.53 8.82
C SER A 35 -13.37 11.55 9.98
N GLY A 36 -12.72 11.95 11.08
CA GLY A 36 -12.38 11.07 12.20
C GLY A 36 -11.28 10.02 11.89
N ASN A 37 -10.79 9.98 10.65
CA ASN A 37 -9.78 9.01 10.24
C ASN A 37 -8.36 9.54 10.56
N ILE A 38 -7.46 8.63 10.99
CA ILE A 38 -6.08 8.99 11.33
C ILE A 38 -5.15 9.12 10.10
N GLY A 39 -5.65 8.94 8.87
CA GLY A 39 -4.83 8.95 7.65
C GLY A 39 -4.51 10.35 7.14
N ALA A 40 -3.52 10.42 6.26
CA ALA A 40 -2.91 11.64 5.73
C ALA A 40 -3.91 12.68 5.16
N THR A 41 -4.99 12.23 4.50
CA THR A 41 -6.01 13.14 3.95
C THR A 41 -6.76 13.91 5.04
N ASN A 42 -7.03 13.28 6.20
CA ASN A 42 -7.65 13.97 7.33
C ASN A 42 -6.65 14.89 8.02
N VAL A 43 -5.42 14.44 8.21
CA VAL A 43 -4.32 15.28 8.74
C VAL A 43 -4.12 16.53 7.88
N LEU A 44 -4.15 16.39 6.54
CA LEU A 44 -4.04 17.51 5.61
C LEU A 44 -5.16 18.55 5.81
N ARG A 45 -6.39 18.09 6.06
CA ARG A 45 -7.57 18.97 6.25
C ARG A 45 -7.59 19.68 7.60
N VAL A 46 -7.20 18.97 8.66
CA VAL A 46 -7.40 19.43 10.05
C VAL A 46 -6.12 20.08 10.59
N VAL A 47 -4.96 19.50 10.30
CA VAL A 47 -3.67 19.97 10.86
C VAL A 47 -2.91 20.84 9.86
N GLY A 48 -3.13 20.62 8.55
CA GLY A 48 -2.56 21.45 7.50
C GLY A 48 -1.71 20.67 6.49
N LYS A 49 -1.42 21.34 5.36
CA LYS A 49 -0.80 20.73 4.18
C LYS A 49 0.56 20.07 4.46
N LYS A 50 1.45 20.75 5.18
CA LYS A 50 2.79 20.21 5.49
C LYS A 50 2.70 18.91 6.30
N PHE A 51 1.83 18.88 7.29
CA PHE A 51 1.62 17.73 8.17
C PHE A 51 0.92 16.57 7.47
N GLY A 52 -0.01 16.86 6.56
CA GLY A 52 -0.65 15.85 5.73
C GLY A 52 0.33 15.16 4.76
N ILE A 53 1.24 15.93 4.16
CA ILE A 53 2.31 15.38 3.30
C ILE A 53 3.28 14.53 4.13
N ALA A 54 3.72 15.02 5.28
CA ALA A 54 4.60 14.25 6.18
C ALA A 54 3.94 12.93 6.61
N CYS A 55 2.66 12.97 7.01
CA CYS A 55 1.90 11.78 7.35
C CYS A 55 1.82 10.79 6.17
N PHE A 56 1.55 11.28 4.96
CA PHE A 56 1.51 10.46 3.76
C PHE A 56 2.84 9.74 3.51
N LEU A 57 3.95 10.48 3.54
CA LEU A 57 5.29 9.92 3.31
C LEU A 57 5.66 8.88 4.39
N LEU A 58 5.41 9.18 5.65
CA LEU A 58 5.66 8.24 6.76
C LEU A 58 4.80 6.98 6.63
N ASP A 59 3.54 7.09 6.22
CA ASP A 59 2.67 5.95 5.97
C ASP A 59 3.11 5.14 4.74
N VAL A 60 3.70 5.76 3.71
CA VAL A 60 4.34 5.07 2.58
C VAL A 60 5.60 4.33 3.07
N PHE A 61 6.48 5.01 3.79
CA PHE A 61 7.74 4.42 4.25
C PHE A 61 7.55 3.26 5.21
N LYS A 62 6.55 3.31 6.11
CA LYS A 62 6.29 2.17 7.01
C LYS A 62 5.77 0.92 6.29
N GLY A 63 5.25 1.07 5.05
CA GLY A 63 4.93 -0.05 4.16
C GLY A 63 6.13 -0.47 3.33
N LEU A 64 6.88 0.48 2.77
CA LEU A 64 8.01 0.26 1.87
C LEU A 64 9.17 -0.45 2.57
N ILE A 65 9.65 0.11 3.69
CA ILE A 65 10.86 -0.35 4.38
C ILE A 65 10.80 -1.83 4.77
N PRO A 66 9.76 -2.31 5.49
CA PRO A 66 9.77 -3.70 5.94
C PRO A 66 9.64 -4.70 4.78
N VAL A 67 9.04 -4.31 3.65
CA VAL A 67 8.95 -5.18 2.49
C VAL A 67 10.27 -5.20 1.71
N ILE A 68 10.97 -4.07 1.59
CA ILE A 68 12.34 -4.05 1.05
C ILE A 68 13.23 -4.98 1.89
N LEU A 69 13.17 -4.89 3.21
CA LEU A 69 13.95 -5.77 4.09
C LEU A 69 13.57 -7.24 3.88
N ALA A 70 12.28 -7.57 3.77
CA ALA A 70 11.83 -8.94 3.53
C ALA A 70 12.36 -9.50 2.20
N VAL A 71 12.34 -8.69 1.13
CA VAL A 71 12.83 -9.09 -0.21
C VAL A 71 14.36 -9.28 -0.21
N ASN A 72 15.09 -8.45 0.53
CA ASN A 72 16.55 -8.56 0.63
C ASN A 72 17.02 -9.68 1.57
N LEU A 73 16.30 -9.94 2.66
CA LEU A 73 16.64 -10.98 3.62
C LEU A 73 16.18 -12.38 3.21
N ILE A 74 15.24 -12.48 2.26
CA ILE A 74 14.72 -13.77 1.75
C ILE A 74 14.86 -13.74 0.23
N GLN A 75 15.99 -14.22 -0.25
CA GLN A 75 16.33 -14.25 -1.67
C GLN A 75 15.98 -15.61 -2.29
N ILE A 76 15.81 -15.64 -3.60
CA ILE A 76 15.47 -16.85 -4.36
C ILE A 76 16.57 -17.05 -5.42
N GLU A 77 17.19 -18.23 -5.43
CA GLU A 77 18.22 -18.59 -6.38
C GLU A 77 17.76 -18.35 -7.84
N GLY A 78 18.63 -17.73 -8.64
CA GLY A 78 18.33 -17.40 -10.03
C GLY A 78 17.32 -16.26 -10.24
N LYS A 79 16.83 -15.61 -9.19
CA LYS A 79 15.97 -14.43 -9.28
C LYS A 79 16.71 -13.18 -8.83
N LYS A 80 16.50 -12.08 -9.54
CA LYS A 80 17.01 -10.78 -9.10
C LYS A 80 16.27 -10.35 -7.82
N VAL A 81 17.02 -9.89 -6.84
CA VAL A 81 16.49 -9.10 -5.73
C VAL A 81 15.86 -7.83 -6.35
N GLY A 82 14.67 -7.44 -5.93
CA GLY A 82 13.89 -6.38 -6.57
C GLY A 82 14.65 -5.08 -6.88
N LEU A 83 13.94 -4.01 -7.20
CA LEU A 83 14.54 -2.72 -7.58
C LEU A 83 15.43 -2.11 -6.47
N PHE A 84 15.12 -2.39 -5.21
CA PHE A 84 15.82 -1.86 -4.04
C PHE A 84 16.73 -2.91 -3.41
N HIS A 85 17.76 -3.36 -4.14
CA HIS A 85 18.76 -4.28 -3.60
C HIS A 85 19.72 -3.54 -2.66
N ILE A 86 19.92 -4.09 -1.46
CA ILE A 86 20.82 -3.57 -0.43
C ILE A 86 21.92 -4.62 -0.19
N GLY A 87 23.06 -4.49 -0.90
CA GLY A 87 24.15 -5.47 -0.87
C GLY A 87 24.67 -5.77 0.54
N ALA A 88 24.64 -4.79 1.46
CA ALA A 88 25.02 -5.02 2.85
C ALA A 88 24.14 -6.05 3.60
N LEU A 89 22.97 -6.41 3.06
CA LEU A 89 22.10 -7.43 3.64
C LEU A 89 22.34 -8.83 3.08
N ASP A 90 23.18 -8.99 2.04
CA ASP A 90 23.40 -10.29 1.39
C ASP A 90 24.05 -11.31 2.34
N GLU A 91 24.91 -10.87 3.24
CA GLU A 91 25.52 -11.72 4.26
C GLU A 91 24.51 -12.31 5.25
N PHE A 92 23.38 -11.65 5.44
CA PHE A 92 22.30 -12.06 6.34
C PHE A 92 21.14 -12.73 5.60
N ALA A 93 21.21 -12.79 4.26
CA ALA A 93 20.10 -13.27 3.46
C ALA A 93 19.96 -14.80 3.51
N LEU A 94 18.73 -15.26 3.68
CA LEU A 94 18.36 -16.65 3.48
C LEU A 94 18.14 -16.89 1.99
N MET A 95 19.08 -17.60 1.33
CA MET A 95 18.91 -18.00 -0.05
C MET A 95 18.04 -19.25 -0.14
N LEU A 96 16.88 -19.13 -0.76
CA LEU A 96 15.99 -20.25 -1.04
C LEU A 96 16.28 -20.87 -2.41
N PRO A 97 16.32 -22.21 -2.55
CA PRO A 97 16.43 -22.86 -3.84
C PRO A 97 15.32 -22.42 -4.80
N ALA A 98 15.58 -22.42 -6.11
CA ALA A 98 14.59 -22.04 -7.14
C ALA A 98 13.29 -22.84 -7.02
N ALA A 99 13.33 -24.11 -6.61
CA ALA A 99 12.17 -24.95 -6.36
C ALA A 99 11.23 -24.42 -5.24
N LYS A 100 11.74 -23.56 -4.34
CA LYS A 100 10.99 -22.90 -3.27
C LYS A 100 10.58 -21.46 -3.61
N GLN A 101 10.58 -21.10 -4.89
CA GLN A 101 10.20 -19.75 -5.35
C GLN A 101 8.83 -19.30 -4.78
N PHE A 102 7.83 -20.18 -4.79
CA PHE A 102 6.51 -19.86 -4.24
C PHE A 102 6.58 -19.47 -2.76
N THR A 103 7.36 -20.21 -1.96
CA THR A 103 7.54 -19.92 -0.52
C THR A 103 8.17 -18.55 -0.31
N GLY A 104 9.25 -18.21 -1.02
CA GLY A 104 9.90 -16.90 -0.93
C GLY A 104 8.94 -15.77 -1.30
N GLN A 105 8.28 -15.88 -2.44
CA GLN A 105 7.28 -14.90 -2.88
C GLN A 105 6.12 -14.76 -1.89
N PHE A 106 5.66 -15.88 -1.31
CA PHE A 106 4.60 -15.87 -0.31
C PHE A 106 5.00 -15.10 0.95
N ILE A 107 6.23 -15.27 1.44
CA ILE A 107 6.72 -14.51 2.60
C ILE A 107 6.84 -13.01 2.30
N HIS A 108 7.30 -12.63 1.10
CA HIS A 108 7.35 -11.23 0.71
C HIS A 108 5.95 -10.58 0.75
N VAL A 109 4.94 -11.23 0.17
CA VAL A 109 3.57 -10.70 0.17
C VAL A 109 2.92 -10.80 1.55
N LEU A 110 3.31 -11.76 2.38
CA LEU A 110 2.85 -11.85 3.76
C LEU A 110 3.38 -10.69 4.62
N ALA A 111 4.65 -10.30 4.43
CA ALA A 111 5.20 -9.10 5.05
C ALA A 111 4.47 -7.83 4.58
N ALA A 112 4.17 -7.73 3.29
CA ALA A 112 3.39 -6.64 2.73
C ALA A 112 1.97 -6.56 3.33
N LEU A 113 1.27 -7.69 3.40
CA LEU A 113 -0.06 -7.77 4.02
C LEU A 113 -0.01 -7.41 5.50
N ALA A 114 0.99 -7.90 6.23
CA ALA A 114 1.19 -7.61 7.65
C ALA A 114 1.39 -6.10 7.89
N ALA A 115 2.17 -5.40 7.07
CA ALA A 115 2.33 -3.95 7.16
C ALA A 115 1.00 -3.19 6.95
N VAL A 116 0.21 -3.60 5.94
CA VAL A 116 -1.12 -3.00 5.67
C VAL A 116 -2.09 -3.29 6.80
N LEU A 117 -2.13 -4.53 7.31
CA LEU A 117 -2.98 -4.90 8.44
C LEU A 117 -2.56 -4.17 9.71
N GLY A 118 -1.26 -3.98 9.96
CA GLY A 118 -0.75 -3.15 11.05
C GLY A 118 -1.31 -1.73 10.99
N HIS A 119 -1.29 -1.08 9.81
CA HIS A 119 -1.89 0.24 9.63
C HIS A 119 -3.42 0.23 9.84
N ASN A 120 -4.12 -0.79 9.31
CA ASN A 120 -5.58 -0.85 9.32
C ASN A 120 -6.15 -1.24 10.69
N TYR A 121 -5.41 -2.02 11.46
CA TYR A 121 -5.79 -2.60 12.75
C TYR A 121 -4.69 -2.39 13.78
N SER A 122 -4.20 -1.16 13.87
CA SER A 122 -3.12 -0.78 14.79
C SER A 122 -3.57 -0.97 16.26
N PRO A 123 -2.81 -1.75 17.05
CA PRO A 123 -3.07 -1.92 18.48
C PRO A 123 -3.02 -0.60 19.26
N TRP A 124 -2.14 0.33 18.83
CA TRP A 124 -1.93 1.65 19.46
C TRP A 124 -3.16 2.56 19.44
N VAL A 125 -4.16 2.22 18.62
CA VAL A 125 -5.41 3.00 18.46
C VAL A 125 -6.65 2.11 18.65
N GLY A 126 -6.54 1.06 19.46
CA GLY A 126 -7.63 0.13 19.74
C GLY A 126 -8.13 -0.59 18.48
N PHE A 127 -7.23 -0.98 17.59
CA PHE A 127 -7.53 -1.67 16.32
C PHE A 127 -8.41 -0.85 15.33
N LYS A 128 -8.56 0.45 15.56
CA LYS A 128 -9.31 1.39 14.71
C LYS A 128 -8.37 2.27 13.90
N GLY A 129 -7.50 1.65 13.09
CA GLY A 129 -6.50 2.33 12.26
C GLY A 129 -7.07 2.99 11.00
N GLY A 130 -6.18 3.36 10.08
CA GLY A 130 -6.52 4.02 8.82
C GLY A 130 -7.08 3.07 7.75
N LYS A 131 -7.04 3.52 6.48
CA LYS A 131 -7.55 2.76 5.33
C LYS A 131 -6.46 2.02 4.55
N GLY A 132 -5.20 2.29 4.85
CA GLY A 132 -4.07 1.60 4.29
C GLY A 132 -3.62 2.05 2.89
N ILE A 133 -4.20 3.08 2.29
CA ILE A 133 -3.88 3.47 0.90
C ILE A 133 -2.41 3.87 0.74
N ALA A 134 -1.88 4.76 1.58
CA ALA A 134 -0.47 5.18 1.53
C ALA A 134 0.47 4.00 1.86
N THR A 135 0.13 3.19 2.87
CA THR A 135 0.90 2.00 3.24
C THR A 135 0.86 0.96 2.12
N SER A 136 -0.30 0.76 1.46
CA SER A 136 -0.39 -0.10 0.27
C SER A 136 0.46 0.41 -0.88
N ALA A 137 0.51 1.73 -1.12
CA ALA A 137 1.41 2.29 -2.13
C ALA A 137 2.88 1.99 -1.80
N GLY A 138 3.28 2.06 -0.52
CA GLY A 138 4.62 1.71 -0.06
C GLY A 138 4.97 0.24 -0.30
N VAL A 139 4.11 -0.69 0.12
CA VAL A 139 4.38 -2.13 -0.07
C VAL A 139 4.40 -2.51 -1.55
N LEU A 140 3.53 -1.91 -2.36
CA LEU A 140 3.50 -2.13 -3.81
C LEU A 140 4.72 -1.54 -4.52
N LEU A 141 5.25 -0.41 -4.04
CA LEU A 141 6.48 0.18 -4.57
C LEU A 141 7.68 -0.76 -4.36
N ALA A 142 7.73 -1.51 -3.27
CA ALA A 142 8.75 -2.53 -3.07
C ALA A 142 8.57 -3.74 -4.00
N LEU A 143 7.32 -4.18 -4.24
CA LEU A 143 7.03 -5.43 -4.95
C LEU A 143 6.82 -5.25 -6.46
N MET A 144 6.25 -4.12 -6.89
CA MET A 144 5.89 -3.87 -8.29
C MET A 144 5.92 -2.36 -8.65
N PRO A 145 7.10 -1.72 -8.65
CA PRO A 145 7.25 -0.27 -8.83
C PRO A 145 6.61 0.26 -10.11
N ALA A 146 6.72 -0.44 -11.23
CA ALA A 146 6.07 -0.07 -12.49
C ALA A 146 4.52 -0.07 -12.36
N GLY A 147 3.96 -1.02 -11.61
CA GLY A 147 2.53 -1.06 -11.33
C GLY A 147 2.06 0.13 -10.50
N VAL A 148 2.89 0.62 -9.57
CA VAL A 148 2.57 1.81 -8.78
C VAL A 148 2.48 3.06 -9.66
N ILE A 149 3.30 3.19 -10.70
CA ILE A 149 3.21 4.30 -11.65
C ILE A 149 1.85 4.28 -12.36
N LEU A 150 1.42 3.10 -12.84
CA LEU A 150 0.10 2.95 -13.48
C LEU A 150 -1.05 3.26 -12.50
N LEU A 151 -0.95 2.77 -11.26
CA LEU A 151 -1.92 3.09 -10.21
C LEU A 151 -1.98 4.58 -9.91
N ALA A 152 -0.83 5.27 -9.87
CA ALA A 152 -0.76 6.71 -9.66
C ALA A 152 -1.43 7.47 -10.82
N ILE A 153 -1.26 7.02 -12.06
CA ILE A 153 -1.96 7.58 -13.23
C ILE A 153 -3.47 7.39 -13.10
N VAL A 154 -3.94 6.17 -12.81
CA VAL A 154 -5.37 5.87 -12.62
C VAL A 154 -5.95 6.71 -11.48
N TRP A 155 -5.26 6.77 -10.34
CA TRP A 155 -5.69 7.57 -9.19
C TRP A 155 -5.78 9.05 -9.54
N SER A 156 -4.75 9.59 -10.20
CA SER A 156 -4.67 11.01 -10.57
C SER A 156 -5.75 11.40 -11.58
N ALA A 157 -6.01 10.55 -12.59
CA ALA A 157 -7.07 10.74 -13.56
C ALA A 157 -8.46 10.73 -12.88
N ALA A 158 -8.73 9.72 -12.04
CA ALA A 158 -9.97 9.64 -11.30
C ALA A 158 -10.16 10.84 -10.35
N PHE A 159 -9.09 11.30 -9.68
CA PHE A 159 -9.13 12.47 -8.82
C PHE A 159 -9.32 13.77 -9.62
N ALA A 160 -8.66 13.93 -10.75
CA ALA A 160 -8.81 15.11 -11.60
C ALA A 160 -10.25 15.30 -12.11
N ILE A 161 -10.92 14.19 -12.44
CA ILE A 161 -12.32 14.18 -12.91
C ILE A 161 -13.30 14.41 -11.75
N THR A 162 -13.16 13.65 -10.68
CA THR A 162 -14.19 13.56 -9.64
C THR A 162 -13.98 14.51 -8.46
N ARG A 163 -12.73 14.86 -8.15
CA ARG A 163 -12.30 15.63 -6.97
C ARG A 163 -12.53 14.94 -5.63
N TYR A 164 -12.86 13.64 -5.62
CA TYR A 164 -13.00 12.83 -4.43
C TYR A 164 -11.79 11.92 -4.26
N VAL A 165 -10.98 12.13 -3.21
CA VAL A 165 -9.82 11.28 -2.87
C VAL A 165 -10.28 9.84 -2.61
N SER A 166 -11.41 9.66 -1.93
CA SER A 166 -11.96 8.35 -1.62
C SER A 166 -12.35 7.57 -2.88
N LEU A 167 -13.03 8.22 -3.84
CA LEU A 167 -13.43 7.57 -5.08
C LEU A 167 -12.21 7.22 -5.95
N ALA A 168 -11.24 8.13 -6.06
CA ALA A 168 -9.99 7.87 -6.75
C ALA A 168 -9.25 6.66 -6.14
N SER A 169 -9.22 6.56 -4.80
CA SER A 169 -8.60 5.44 -4.11
C SER A 169 -9.34 4.12 -4.32
N ILE A 170 -10.66 4.13 -4.38
CA ILE A 170 -11.49 2.95 -4.67
C ILE A 170 -11.24 2.48 -6.12
N ILE A 171 -11.23 3.40 -7.09
CA ILE A 171 -10.97 3.08 -8.50
C ILE A 171 -9.57 2.51 -8.67
N ALA A 172 -8.54 3.12 -8.08
CA ALA A 172 -7.18 2.61 -8.11
C ALA A 172 -7.07 1.22 -7.44
N ALA A 173 -7.73 1.00 -6.30
CA ALA A 173 -7.77 -0.31 -5.66
C ALA A 173 -8.45 -1.37 -6.53
N ALA A 174 -9.57 -1.05 -7.17
CA ALA A 174 -10.28 -1.96 -8.06
C ALA A 174 -9.48 -2.30 -9.34
N SER A 175 -8.66 -1.38 -9.85
CA SER A 175 -7.81 -1.61 -11.01
C SER A 175 -6.53 -2.42 -10.69
N LEU A 176 -6.14 -2.52 -9.43
CA LEU A 176 -4.88 -3.13 -9.01
C LEU A 176 -4.72 -4.60 -9.45
N PRO A 177 -5.70 -5.51 -9.28
CA PRO A 177 -5.56 -6.89 -9.77
C PRO A 177 -5.38 -6.97 -11.28
N LEU A 178 -6.06 -6.10 -12.05
CA LEU A 178 -5.93 -6.04 -13.50
C LEU A 178 -4.52 -5.58 -13.91
N ILE A 179 -4.00 -4.52 -13.28
CA ILE A 179 -2.65 -4.02 -13.51
C ILE A 179 -1.62 -5.10 -13.20
N THR A 180 -1.80 -5.85 -12.11
CA THR A 180 -0.89 -6.94 -11.74
C THR A 180 -0.95 -8.10 -12.74
N HIS A 181 -2.16 -8.46 -13.18
CA HIS A 181 -2.35 -9.53 -14.16
C HIS A 181 -1.69 -9.21 -15.50
N PHE A 182 -1.98 -8.03 -16.06
CA PHE A 182 -1.44 -7.63 -17.36
C PHE A 182 0.04 -7.25 -17.28
N GLY A 183 0.49 -6.60 -16.18
CA GLY A 183 1.89 -6.25 -15.97
C GLY A 183 2.80 -7.48 -15.90
N ALA A 184 2.35 -8.57 -15.29
CA ALA A 184 3.07 -9.83 -15.31
C ALA A 184 3.23 -10.40 -16.73
N ARG A 185 2.24 -10.22 -17.61
CA ARG A 185 2.31 -10.64 -19.02
C ARG A 185 3.32 -9.83 -19.83
N PHE A 186 3.36 -8.51 -19.66
CA PHE A 186 4.31 -7.65 -20.38
C PHE A 186 5.77 -7.98 -20.08
N HIS A 187 6.08 -8.42 -18.87
CA HIS A 187 7.43 -8.82 -18.51
C HIS A 187 7.88 -10.11 -19.21
N HIS A 188 6.96 -11.00 -19.57
CA HIS A 188 7.24 -12.23 -20.32
C HIS A 188 7.37 -12.03 -21.83
N LEU A 189 6.67 -11.05 -22.41
CA LEU A 189 6.72 -10.76 -23.85
C LEU A 189 8.12 -10.39 -24.35
N ASN A 190 9.01 -9.91 -23.47
CA ASN A 190 10.40 -9.60 -23.81
C ASN A 190 11.33 -10.82 -23.84
N ASN A 191 10.93 -11.98 -23.28
CA ASN A 191 11.82 -13.12 -23.11
C ASN A 191 11.32 -14.44 -23.75
N ASP A 192 10.04 -14.56 -24.08
CA ASP A 192 9.52 -15.80 -24.69
C ASP A 192 8.23 -15.52 -25.50
N LYS A 193 8.17 -16.06 -26.73
CA LYS A 193 7.09 -15.83 -27.69
C LYS A 193 5.79 -16.57 -27.38
N SER A 194 5.75 -17.44 -26.38
CA SER A 194 4.56 -18.11 -25.89
C SER A 194 3.98 -17.37 -24.70
N LEU A 195 2.74 -16.88 -24.80
CA LEU A 195 1.99 -16.30 -23.68
C LEU A 195 1.44 -17.42 -22.80
N PRO A 196 2.11 -17.78 -21.68
CA PRO A 196 1.51 -18.77 -20.80
C PRO A 196 0.27 -18.17 -20.13
N THR A 197 -0.76 -18.99 -19.96
CA THR A 197 -1.90 -18.63 -19.11
C THR A 197 -1.43 -18.41 -17.69
N LEU A 198 -2.20 -17.66 -16.88
CA LEU A 198 -1.98 -17.42 -15.44
C LEU A 198 -1.53 -18.67 -14.67
N TRP A 199 -1.97 -19.85 -15.08
CA TRP A 199 -1.76 -21.11 -14.42
C TRP A 199 -0.52 -21.87 -14.91
N GLN A 200 -0.09 -21.61 -16.13
CA GLN A 200 1.00 -22.33 -16.81
C GLN A 200 2.38 -21.68 -16.62
N ALA A 201 2.42 -20.39 -16.31
CA ALA A 201 3.69 -19.70 -16.11
C ALA A 201 4.32 -20.04 -14.77
N GLY A 202 5.26 -20.95 -14.77
CA GLY A 202 6.06 -21.33 -13.59
C GLY A 202 6.86 -20.17 -12.98
N THR A 203 7.02 -19.06 -13.70
CA THR A 203 7.77 -17.86 -13.31
C THR A 203 6.89 -16.73 -12.79
N TRP A 204 5.58 -16.85 -12.92
CA TRP A 204 4.65 -15.80 -12.51
C TRP A 204 4.48 -15.73 -11.00
N ASN A 205 4.45 -14.50 -10.45
CA ASN A 205 4.29 -14.30 -9.00
C ASN A 205 2.81 -14.43 -8.60
N LYS A 206 2.32 -15.68 -8.51
CA LYS A 206 0.95 -15.98 -8.07
C LYS A 206 0.63 -15.38 -6.68
N PRO A 207 1.50 -15.49 -5.66
CA PRO A 207 1.27 -14.83 -4.39
C PRO A 207 1.01 -13.34 -4.50
N LEU A 208 1.74 -12.62 -5.37
CA LEU A 208 1.54 -11.19 -5.60
C LEU A 208 0.15 -10.89 -6.17
N PHE A 209 -0.33 -11.68 -7.14
CA PHE A 209 -1.67 -11.49 -7.69
C PHE A 209 -2.77 -11.66 -6.64
N PHE A 210 -2.74 -12.77 -5.90
CA PHE A 210 -3.73 -13.00 -4.84
C PHE A 210 -3.65 -11.93 -3.75
N PHE A 211 -2.45 -11.49 -3.39
CA PHE A 211 -2.26 -10.38 -2.49
C PHE A 211 -2.93 -9.10 -3.00
N THR A 212 -2.78 -8.77 -4.29
CA THR A 212 -3.40 -7.56 -4.86
C THR A 212 -4.92 -7.63 -4.87
N VAL A 213 -5.51 -8.81 -5.05
CA VAL A 213 -6.95 -9.02 -4.87
C VAL A 213 -7.36 -8.77 -3.41
N VAL A 214 -6.64 -9.36 -2.47
CA VAL A 214 -6.94 -9.21 -1.03
C VAL A 214 -6.87 -7.75 -0.59
N ILE A 215 -5.80 -7.02 -0.95
CA ILE A 215 -5.69 -5.61 -0.54
C ILE A 215 -6.68 -4.71 -1.28
N ALA A 216 -7.06 -5.03 -2.50
CA ALA A 216 -8.12 -4.30 -3.22
C ALA A 216 -9.47 -4.44 -2.50
N VAL A 217 -9.87 -5.66 -2.15
CA VAL A 217 -11.09 -5.91 -1.38
C VAL A 217 -11.03 -5.22 -0.02
N LEU A 218 -9.92 -5.36 0.70
CA LEU A 218 -9.71 -4.73 2.00
C LEU A 218 -9.80 -3.20 1.91
N ALA A 219 -9.16 -2.59 0.90
CA ALA A 219 -9.20 -1.14 0.69
C ALA A 219 -10.63 -0.67 0.40
N ILE A 220 -11.36 -1.33 -0.50
CA ILE A 220 -12.76 -0.99 -0.82
C ILE A 220 -13.62 -1.12 0.44
N TRP A 221 -13.47 -2.21 1.19
CA TRP A 221 -14.22 -2.42 2.45
C TRP A 221 -13.92 -1.34 3.50
N LYS A 222 -12.66 -0.94 3.66
CA LYS A 222 -12.26 0.15 4.56
C LYS A 222 -12.79 1.53 4.11
N HIS A 223 -13.26 1.65 2.86
CA HIS A 223 -13.93 2.85 2.33
C HIS A 223 -15.46 2.81 2.45
N ARG A 224 -16.07 1.82 3.13
CA ARG A 224 -17.54 1.68 3.22
C ARG A 224 -18.25 2.97 3.71
N SER A 225 -17.68 3.67 4.69
CA SER A 225 -18.24 4.95 5.16
C SER A 225 -18.13 6.08 4.13
N ASN A 226 -17.08 6.05 3.29
CA ASN A 226 -16.97 7.00 2.17
C ASN A 226 -17.96 6.66 1.06
N ILE A 227 -18.15 5.36 0.76
CA ILE A 227 -19.13 4.89 -0.24
C ILE A 227 -20.53 5.33 0.19
N GLN A 228 -20.86 5.20 1.48
CA GLN A 228 -22.13 5.70 2.02
C GLN A 228 -22.25 7.20 1.80
N ARG A 229 -21.26 8.01 2.22
CA ARG A 229 -21.29 9.47 2.02
C ARG A 229 -21.31 9.88 0.55
N LEU A 230 -20.67 9.12 -0.35
CA LEU A 230 -20.74 9.37 -1.80
C LEU A 230 -22.17 9.17 -2.32
N ARG A 231 -22.89 8.13 -1.86
CA ARG A 231 -24.29 7.87 -2.21
C ARG A 231 -25.23 8.94 -1.67
N GLU A 232 -24.94 9.46 -0.47
CA GLU A 232 -25.71 10.52 0.19
C GLU A 232 -25.33 11.94 -0.28
N GLY A 233 -24.32 12.08 -1.15
CA GLY A 233 -23.82 13.39 -1.62
C GLY A 233 -23.07 14.20 -0.54
N THR A 234 -22.73 13.60 0.60
CA THR A 234 -22.09 14.25 1.75
C THR A 234 -20.58 14.03 1.84
N GLU A 235 -19.98 13.31 0.88
CA GLU A 235 -18.52 13.08 0.86
C GLU A 235 -17.76 14.38 0.57
N HIS A 236 -16.62 14.56 1.24
CA HIS A 236 -15.78 15.73 1.09
C HIS A 236 -15.14 15.85 -0.29
N ARG A 237 -15.54 16.82 -1.07
CA ARG A 237 -15.00 17.15 -2.37
C ARG A 237 -13.91 18.22 -2.26
N PHE A 238 -12.76 18.03 -2.91
CA PHE A 238 -11.73 19.06 -2.98
C PHE A 238 -12.16 20.20 -3.90
N SER A 239 -12.29 21.44 -3.36
CA SER A 239 -12.61 22.64 -4.12
C SER A 239 -11.37 23.15 -4.88
N ARG A 240 -11.61 23.79 -6.04
CA ARG A 240 -10.56 24.53 -6.76
C ARG A 240 -10.31 25.94 -6.17
N LYS A 241 -11.30 26.50 -5.49
CA LYS A 241 -11.19 27.82 -4.85
C LYS A 241 -11.11 27.65 -3.34
N PRO A 242 -10.27 28.42 -2.63
CA PRO A 242 -10.41 28.54 -1.18
C PRO A 242 -11.84 28.99 -0.87
N LYS A 243 -12.46 28.40 0.17
CA LYS A 243 -13.66 29.02 0.75
C LYS A 243 -13.27 30.45 1.15
N PRO A 244 -14.07 31.49 0.84
CA PRO A 244 -13.87 32.79 1.46
C PRO A 244 -13.90 32.59 2.97
N ASP A 245 -12.86 33.12 3.62
CA ASP A 245 -12.81 33.13 5.08
C ASP A 245 -14.06 33.87 5.55
N HIS A 246 -14.96 33.18 6.24
CA HIS A 246 -16.03 33.83 6.97
C HIS A 246 -15.36 34.58 8.12
N VAL A 247 -15.20 35.87 7.95
CA VAL A 247 -14.87 36.84 9.00
C VAL A 247 -15.98 36.82 10.07
#